data_04b8502c064845730a48c5fec2c83883
#
_entry.id   04b8502c064845730a48c5fec2c83883
#
_cell.length_a   1.000
_cell.length_b   1.000
_cell.length_c   1.000
_cell.angle_alpha   90.00
_cell.angle_beta   90.00
_cell.angle_gamma   90.00
#
_symmetry.space_group_name_H-M   'P 1'
#
loop_
_entity.id
_entity.type
_entity.pdbx_description
1 polymer ?
#
loop_
_entity_poly.entity_id
_entity_poly.type
_entity_poly.pdbx_seq_one_letter_code
_entity_poly.pdbx_strand_id
1 'polypeptide(L)'
;MYKNIIKPILFLLTPDFTHKLTIFCGRLAQAFPPVRWAIRKLWNFQNKSLQQEIDGVVFNNPIGLSAGFDKNVQLSPLMEDVGFGFASGGSVTMEPRRGNLRPWFHRLPNTKSVVVYAGMPNYGLEKISDYIELNRSKVKSMPTVVSVAVIADKSTKDKFGPVVPEEYIIRDVKKAVSYIVENSLASVIEINISCPNAGKEPFIYADTLETLLSELDSVERNVPFWVKMPH
;
A
#
# COMPACT_ATOMS: atom_id res chain seq x y z
N MET A 1 6.89 26.59 -7.16
CA MET A 1 7.90 26.11 -6.19
C MET A 1 8.37 24.68 -6.51
N TYR A 2 7.49 23.66 -6.50
CA TYR A 2 7.92 22.26 -6.73
C TYR A 2 8.69 22.06 -8.06
N LYS A 3 8.13 22.43 -9.20
CA LYS A 3 8.74 22.21 -10.53
C LYS A 3 10.10 22.86 -10.71
N ASN A 4 10.29 24.07 -10.14
CA ASN A 4 11.43 24.93 -10.44
C ASN A 4 12.55 24.87 -9.39
N ILE A 5 12.25 24.39 -8.17
CA ILE A 5 13.20 24.34 -7.05
C ILE A 5 13.37 22.93 -6.53
N ILE A 6 12.28 22.34 -6.01
CA ILE A 6 12.37 21.06 -5.29
C ILE A 6 12.69 19.90 -6.25
N LYS A 7 11.99 19.84 -7.38
CA LYS A 7 12.19 18.77 -8.37
C LYS A 7 13.63 18.71 -8.90
N PRO A 8 14.27 19.82 -9.35
CA PRO A 8 15.66 19.77 -9.79
C PRO A 8 16.61 19.22 -8.72
N ILE A 9 16.45 19.64 -7.47
CA ILE A 9 17.28 19.15 -6.34
C ILE A 9 17.06 17.65 -6.13
N LEU A 10 15.80 17.19 -6.08
CA LEU A 10 15.49 15.76 -5.92
C LEU A 10 15.97 14.91 -7.09
N PHE A 11 16.12 15.51 -8.28
CA PHE A 11 16.59 14.81 -9.47
C PHE A 11 18.12 14.62 -9.49
N LEU A 12 18.87 15.32 -8.64
CA LEU A 12 20.30 15.05 -8.40
C LEU A 12 20.52 13.77 -7.58
N LEU A 13 19.48 13.32 -6.87
CA LEU A 13 19.51 12.13 -6.04
C LEU A 13 18.94 10.92 -6.81
N THR A 14 19.39 9.71 -6.46
CA THR A 14 18.80 8.50 -7.01
C THR A 14 17.32 8.37 -6.60
N PRO A 15 16.44 7.82 -7.46
CA PRO A 15 15.02 7.67 -7.12
C PRO A 15 14.76 6.87 -5.85
N ASP A 16 15.52 5.79 -5.63
CA ASP A 16 15.45 4.97 -4.43
C ASP A 16 15.78 5.76 -3.15
N PHE A 17 16.82 6.60 -3.21
CA PHE A 17 17.18 7.46 -2.08
C PHE A 17 16.14 8.54 -1.86
N THR A 18 15.65 9.16 -2.93
CA THR A 18 14.58 10.17 -2.86
C THR A 18 13.32 9.60 -2.20
N HIS A 19 12.91 8.39 -2.59
CA HIS A 19 11.76 7.73 -1.96
C HIS A 19 11.98 7.50 -0.46
N LYS A 20 13.14 6.95 -0.06
CA LYS A 20 13.46 6.75 1.36
C LYS A 20 13.47 8.06 2.15
N LEU A 21 14.08 9.09 1.59
CA LEU A 21 14.14 10.43 2.20
C LEU A 21 12.73 11.00 2.38
N THR A 22 11.86 10.85 1.38
CA THR A 22 10.47 11.34 1.46
C THR A 22 9.69 10.62 2.55
N ILE A 23 9.80 9.29 2.67
CA ILE A 23 9.16 8.53 3.76
C ILE A 23 9.71 8.98 5.12
N PHE A 24 11.01 9.14 5.25
CA PHE A 24 11.64 9.59 6.49
C PHE A 24 11.16 11.00 6.91
N CYS A 25 11.22 11.96 5.98
CA CYS A 25 10.74 13.33 6.23
C CYS A 25 9.23 13.35 6.54
N GLY A 26 8.43 12.53 5.85
CA GLY A 26 7.01 12.39 6.12
C GLY A 26 6.72 11.87 7.53
N ARG A 27 7.47 10.88 7.98
CA ARG A 27 7.36 10.36 9.36
C ARG A 27 7.77 11.40 10.41
N LEU A 28 8.78 12.20 10.13
CA LEU A 28 9.13 13.31 11.01
C LEU A 28 8.03 14.37 11.02
N ALA A 29 7.55 14.80 9.85
CA ALA A 29 6.51 15.82 9.74
C ALA A 29 5.24 15.43 10.51
N GLN A 30 4.78 14.19 10.39
CA GLN A 30 3.57 13.71 11.09
C GLN A 30 3.76 13.54 12.61
N ALA A 31 5.00 13.52 13.11
CA ALA A 31 5.27 13.46 14.55
C ALA A 31 5.09 14.83 15.23
N PHE A 32 5.10 15.95 14.46
CA PHE A 32 5.02 17.29 15.01
C PHE A 32 3.65 17.94 14.73
N PRO A 33 2.77 18.10 15.75
CA PRO A 33 1.43 18.65 15.57
C PRO A 33 1.38 20.04 14.87
N PRO A 34 2.29 21.01 15.14
CA PRO A 34 2.30 22.27 14.41
C PRO A 34 2.56 22.11 12.91
N VAL A 35 3.44 21.18 12.52
CA VAL A 35 3.74 20.88 11.11
C VAL A 35 2.51 20.28 10.44
N ARG A 36 1.85 19.32 11.08
CA ARG A 36 0.59 18.73 10.62
C ARG A 36 -0.49 19.79 10.41
N TRP A 37 -0.64 20.68 11.38
CA TRP A 37 -1.61 21.78 11.28
C TRP A 37 -1.33 22.68 10.07
N ALA A 38 -0.06 23.07 9.85
CA ALA A 38 0.33 23.89 8.71
C ALA A 38 0.06 23.18 7.38
N ILE A 39 0.42 21.88 7.26
CA ILE A 39 0.15 21.07 6.08
C ILE A 39 -1.36 21.03 5.80
N ARG A 40 -2.17 20.75 6.80
CA ARG A 40 -3.64 20.72 6.68
C ARG A 40 -4.21 22.04 6.20
N LYS A 41 -3.72 23.15 6.71
CA LYS A 41 -4.16 24.50 6.29
C LYS A 41 -3.78 24.86 4.86
N LEU A 42 -2.66 24.34 4.38
CA LEU A 42 -2.14 24.69 3.04
C LEU A 42 -2.68 23.79 1.93
N TRP A 43 -2.93 22.50 2.21
CA TRP A 43 -3.24 21.52 1.17
C TRP A 43 -4.55 20.76 1.35
N ASN A 44 -5.10 20.68 2.57
CA ASN A 44 -6.31 19.91 2.79
C ASN A 44 -7.54 20.73 2.37
N PHE A 45 -8.14 20.33 1.25
CA PHE A 45 -9.41 20.87 0.79
C PHE A 45 -10.54 19.92 1.18
N GLN A 46 -11.53 20.44 1.91
CA GLN A 46 -12.70 19.67 2.36
C GLN A 46 -13.97 20.25 1.75
N ASN A 47 -14.77 19.39 1.13
CA ASN A 47 -16.09 19.75 0.62
C ASN A 47 -17.03 18.54 0.75
N LYS A 48 -18.18 18.73 1.37
CA LYS A 48 -19.17 17.65 1.56
C LYS A 48 -19.65 17.03 0.25
N SER A 49 -19.67 17.79 -0.85
CA SER A 49 -20.05 17.26 -2.17
C SER A 49 -19.06 16.23 -2.74
N LEU A 50 -17.85 16.15 -2.19
CA LEU A 50 -16.84 15.16 -2.58
C LEU A 50 -16.92 13.88 -1.76
N GLN A 51 -17.71 13.90 -0.68
CA GLN A 51 -17.84 12.75 0.20
C GLN A 51 -18.63 11.64 -0.51
N GLN A 52 -18.16 10.42 -0.39
CA GLN A 52 -18.80 9.22 -0.93
C GLN A 52 -18.82 8.13 0.13
N GLU A 53 -19.86 7.30 0.08
CA GLU A 53 -19.93 6.07 0.85
C GLU A 53 -19.90 4.89 -0.13
N ILE A 54 -18.96 3.98 0.07
CA ILE A 54 -18.76 2.80 -0.78
C ILE A 54 -18.58 1.61 0.16
N ASP A 55 -19.41 0.58 -0.01
CA ASP A 55 -19.39 -0.64 0.80
C ASP A 55 -19.46 -0.36 2.31
N GLY A 56 -20.23 0.66 2.73
CA GLY A 56 -20.36 1.07 4.13
C GLY A 56 -19.17 1.86 4.69
N VAL A 57 -18.18 2.19 3.85
CA VAL A 57 -17.02 3.01 4.24
C VAL A 57 -17.16 4.41 3.67
N VAL A 58 -17.01 5.42 4.55
CA VAL A 58 -17.11 6.82 4.18
C VAL A 58 -15.75 7.39 3.77
N PHE A 59 -15.69 7.93 2.56
CA PHE A 59 -14.50 8.60 1.99
C PHE A 59 -14.77 10.10 1.88
N ASN A 60 -13.92 10.93 2.49
CA ASN A 60 -14.11 12.39 2.49
C ASN A 60 -13.92 13.04 1.13
N ASN A 61 -13.21 12.39 0.22
CA ASN A 61 -13.11 12.75 -1.20
C ASN A 61 -12.66 11.53 -2.02
N PRO A 62 -12.86 11.54 -3.35
CA PRO A 62 -12.57 10.38 -4.21
C PRO A 62 -11.09 10.23 -4.57
N ILE A 63 -10.21 11.13 -4.13
CA ILE A 63 -8.80 11.09 -4.49
C ILE A 63 -8.03 10.33 -3.42
N GLY A 64 -7.45 9.19 -3.79
CA GLY A 64 -6.64 8.37 -2.90
C GLY A 64 -5.19 8.22 -3.36
N LEU A 65 -4.32 7.91 -2.42
CA LEU A 65 -2.96 7.49 -2.70
C LEU A 65 -2.94 5.98 -2.99
N SER A 66 -2.45 5.59 -4.16
CA SER A 66 -2.31 4.18 -4.52
C SER A 66 -1.21 3.47 -3.73
N ALA A 67 -1.37 2.14 -3.56
CA ALA A 67 -0.32 1.27 -3.03
C ALA A 67 1.00 1.40 -3.82
N GLY A 68 2.12 1.24 -3.13
CA GLY A 68 3.46 1.32 -3.72
C GLY A 68 4.28 2.53 -3.27
N PHE A 69 3.67 3.66 -2.90
CA PHE A 69 4.38 4.78 -2.31
C PHE A 69 4.67 4.51 -0.82
N ASP A 70 3.64 4.33 -0.02
CA ASP A 70 3.76 3.94 1.39
C ASP A 70 3.67 2.42 1.55
N LYS A 71 4.81 1.75 1.35
CA LYS A 71 4.88 0.28 1.33
C LYS A 71 4.62 -0.38 2.68
N ASN A 72 4.65 0.38 3.77
CA ASN A 72 4.57 -0.14 5.13
C ASN A 72 3.53 0.58 6.00
N VAL A 73 2.59 1.27 5.38
CA VAL A 73 1.47 1.98 6.07
C VAL A 73 1.97 2.93 7.17
N GLN A 74 3.04 3.68 6.86
CA GLN A 74 3.74 4.52 7.84
C GLN A 74 3.25 5.97 7.87
N LEU A 75 2.54 6.43 6.83
CA LEU A 75 2.26 7.84 6.57
C LEU A 75 0.78 8.22 6.62
N SER A 76 -0.11 7.35 7.12
CA SER A 76 -1.55 7.59 7.14
C SER A 76 -1.94 8.97 7.72
N PRO A 77 -1.38 9.44 8.86
CA PRO A 77 -1.71 10.77 9.38
C PRO A 77 -1.31 11.92 8.44
N LEU A 78 -0.15 11.79 7.78
CA LEU A 78 0.31 12.80 6.82
C LEU A 78 -0.57 12.82 5.56
N MET A 79 -0.97 11.66 5.08
CA MET A 79 -1.84 11.56 3.89
C MET A 79 -3.20 12.19 4.15
N GLU A 80 -3.78 11.98 5.33
CA GLU A 80 -4.99 12.69 5.75
C GLU A 80 -4.78 14.21 5.80
N ASP A 81 -3.67 14.67 6.38
CA ASP A 81 -3.38 16.09 6.50
C ASP A 81 -3.14 16.77 5.14
N VAL A 82 -2.57 16.05 4.17
CA VAL A 82 -2.42 16.51 2.77
C VAL A 82 -3.77 16.57 2.04
N GLY A 83 -4.78 15.83 2.51
CA GLY A 83 -6.14 15.90 1.99
C GLY A 83 -6.54 14.72 1.09
N PHE A 84 -5.84 13.60 1.16
CA PHE A 84 -6.32 12.37 0.51
C PHE A 84 -7.58 11.86 1.20
N GLY A 85 -8.52 11.34 0.41
CA GLY A 85 -9.73 10.68 0.92
C GLY A 85 -9.46 9.29 1.49
N PHE A 86 -8.42 8.64 0.98
CA PHE A 86 -7.87 7.38 1.49
C PHE A 86 -6.40 7.22 1.08
N ALA A 87 -5.70 6.33 1.76
CA ALA A 87 -4.35 5.92 1.36
C ALA A 87 -4.26 4.40 1.41
N SER A 88 -3.96 3.80 0.25
CA SER A 88 -3.67 2.37 0.15
C SER A 88 -2.19 2.15 0.47
N GLY A 89 -1.94 1.57 1.62
CA GLY A 89 -0.58 1.19 2.03
C GLY A 89 -0.23 -0.23 1.60
N GLY A 90 1.00 -0.46 1.20
CA GLY A 90 1.44 -1.78 0.76
C GLY A 90 2.01 -1.79 -0.68
N SER A 91 1.96 -2.94 -1.42
CA SER A 91 1.31 -4.18 -0.99
C SER A 91 2.15 -4.94 0.03
N VAL A 92 1.47 -5.54 0.99
CA VAL A 92 2.07 -6.26 2.11
C VAL A 92 1.97 -7.76 1.95
N THR A 93 2.82 -8.49 2.65
CA THR A 93 2.79 -9.95 2.84
C THR A 93 2.81 -10.26 4.34
N MET A 94 2.41 -11.45 4.75
CA MET A 94 2.52 -11.84 6.17
C MET A 94 3.96 -11.76 6.63
N GLU A 95 4.88 -12.39 5.88
CA GLU A 95 6.32 -12.34 6.17
C GLU A 95 7.00 -11.11 5.53
N PRO A 96 8.11 -10.62 6.11
CA PRO A 96 8.92 -9.55 5.51
C PRO A 96 9.46 -9.93 4.14
N ARG A 97 9.41 -9.00 3.18
CA ARG A 97 9.91 -9.18 1.83
C ARG A 97 10.93 -8.10 1.47
N ARG A 98 12.12 -8.52 1.03
CA ARG A 98 13.20 -7.60 0.61
C ARG A 98 12.92 -6.92 -0.73
N GLY A 99 12.08 -7.55 -1.58
CA GLY A 99 11.88 -7.15 -2.97
C GLY A 99 13.02 -7.60 -3.87
N ASN A 100 13.03 -7.05 -5.08
CA ASN A 100 14.04 -7.33 -6.10
C ASN A 100 15.38 -6.62 -5.79
N LEU A 101 16.43 -6.97 -6.53
CA LEU A 101 17.70 -6.26 -6.44
C LEU A 101 17.54 -4.80 -6.84
N ARG A 102 18.23 -3.90 -6.13
CA ARG A 102 18.22 -2.47 -6.42
C ARG A 102 19.09 -2.15 -7.64
N PRO A 103 18.80 -1.04 -8.36
CA PRO A 103 17.79 -0.01 -8.10
C PRO A 103 16.37 -0.46 -8.43
N TRP A 104 15.39 -0.02 -7.62
CA TRP A 104 13.97 -0.34 -7.83
C TRP A 104 13.26 0.61 -8.79
N PHE A 105 13.77 1.83 -8.91
CA PHE A 105 13.17 2.89 -9.70
C PHE A 105 14.17 3.45 -10.69
N HIS A 106 13.75 3.55 -11.95
CA HIS A 106 14.51 4.18 -13.02
C HIS A 106 13.71 5.32 -13.63
N ARG A 107 14.24 6.54 -13.56
CA ARG A 107 13.63 7.70 -14.23
C ARG A 107 13.99 7.68 -15.70
N LEU A 108 12.99 7.94 -16.53
CA LEU A 108 13.14 8.15 -17.97
C LEU A 108 12.78 9.61 -18.30
N PRO A 109 13.70 10.58 -18.17
CA PRO A 109 13.39 12.01 -18.27
C PRO A 109 12.82 12.42 -19.64
N ASN A 110 13.30 11.81 -20.72
CA ASN A 110 12.87 12.12 -22.09
C ASN A 110 11.40 11.78 -22.32
N THR A 111 10.92 10.67 -21.79
CA THR A 111 9.52 10.23 -21.89
C THR A 111 8.69 10.65 -20.68
N LYS A 112 9.28 11.33 -19.68
CA LYS A 112 8.66 11.70 -18.42
C LYS A 112 8.04 10.50 -17.67
N SER A 113 8.68 9.34 -17.79
CA SER A 113 8.21 8.05 -17.25
C SER A 113 9.12 7.55 -16.12
N VAL A 114 8.63 6.56 -15.39
CA VAL A 114 9.38 5.83 -14.37
C VAL A 114 9.18 4.34 -14.60
N VAL A 115 10.28 3.58 -14.69
CA VAL A 115 10.25 2.12 -14.65
C VAL A 115 10.42 1.67 -13.21
N VAL A 116 9.57 0.74 -12.77
CA VAL A 116 9.57 0.22 -11.40
C VAL A 116 9.81 -1.28 -11.42
N TYR A 117 10.84 -1.73 -10.68
CA TYR A 117 11.19 -3.14 -10.52
C TYR A 117 11.40 -3.49 -9.04
N ALA A 118 10.43 -3.14 -8.19
CA ALA A 118 10.59 -3.25 -6.74
C ALA A 118 10.32 -4.65 -6.17
N GLY A 119 9.38 -5.42 -6.74
CA GLY A 119 9.04 -6.77 -6.26
C GLY A 119 8.38 -6.79 -4.88
N MET A 120 7.54 -5.81 -4.59
CA MET A 120 6.72 -5.67 -3.38
C MET A 120 7.51 -5.73 -2.05
N PRO A 121 8.59 -4.95 -1.87
CA PRO A 121 9.31 -4.93 -0.61
C PRO A 121 8.45 -4.35 0.51
N ASN A 122 8.39 -5.07 1.61
CA ASN A 122 7.66 -4.65 2.82
C ASN A 122 8.25 -5.30 4.08
N TYR A 123 7.87 -4.82 5.25
CA TYR A 123 8.42 -5.27 6.54
C TYR A 123 7.67 -6.46 7.14
N GLY A 124 6.64 -6.99 6.47
CA GLY A 124 5.75 -8.00 7.01
C GLY A 124 4.67 -7.41 7.91
N LEU A 125 3.53 -8.09 7.99
CA LEU A 125 2.35 -7.57 8.69
C LEU A 125 2.56 -7.35 10.18
N GLU A 126 3.33 -8.18 10.87
CA GLU A 126 3.61 -7.98 12.29
C GLU A 126 4.26 -6.61 12.55
N LYS A 127 5.27 -6.25 11.76
CA LYS A 127 5.93 -4.95 11.89
C LYS A 127 5.09 -3.78 11.36
N ILE A 128 4.27 -4.03 10.37
CA ILE A 128 3.36 -3.04 9.80
C ILE A 128 2.23 -2.72 10.78
N SER A 129 1.73 -3.70 11.53
CA SER A 129 0.72 -3.48 12.56
C SER A 129 1.19 -2.48 13.62
N ASP A 130 2.46 -2.53 14.04
CA ASP A 130 3.03 -1.53 14.95
C ASP A 130 2.88 -0.08 14.41
N TYR A 131 3.11 0.11 13.09
CA TYR A 131 2.97 1.44 12.49
C TYR A 131 1.52 1.88 12.40
N ILE A 132 0.60 0.98 12.08
CA ILE A 132 -0.83 1.28 12.03
C ILE A 132 -1.32 1.68 13.42
N GLU A 133 -1.01 0.89 14.45
CA GLU A 133 -1.40 1.18 15.84
C GLU A 133 -0.81 2.51 16.35
N LEU A 134 0.48 2.74 16.12
CA LEU A 134 1.15 4.00 16.51
C LEU A 134 0.48 5.24 15.90
N ASN A 135 -0.12 5.09 14.72
CA ASN A 135 -0.71 6.18 13.96
C ASN A 135 -2.25 6.22 14.07
N ARG A 136 -2.90 5.18 14.56
CA ARG A 136 -4.36 5.05 14.64
C ARG A 136 -5.04 6.28 15.28
N SER A 137 -4.57 6.71 16.43
CA SER A 137 -5.14 7.87 17.15
C SER A 137 -4.88 9.21 16.48
N LYS A 138 -3.96 9.28 15.52
CA LYS A 138 -3.58 10.49 14.80
C LYS A 138 -4.38 10.69 13.51
N VAL A 139 -4.98 9.63 12.97
CA VAL A 139 -5.91 9.66 11.84
C VAL A 139 -7.30 9.89 12.39
N LYS A 140 -8.05 10.86 11.82
CA LYS A 140 -9.37 11.25 12.34
C LYS A 140 -10.52 10.59 11.61
N SER A 141 -10.45 10.58 10.30
CA SER A 141 -11.58 10.18 9.45
C SER A 141 -11.20 9.51 8.14
N MET A 142 -9.92 9.49 7.79
CA MET A 142 -9.46 8.85 6.56
C MET A 142 -9.44 7.33 6.74
N PRO A 143 -10.15 6.55 5.90
CA PRO A 143 -10.09 5.10 5.93
C PRO A 143 -8.69 4.60 5.64
N THR A 144 -8.24 3.59 6.40
CA THR A 144 -6.99 2.88 6.13
C THR A 144 -7.27 1.74 5.15
N VAL A 145 -6.66 1.81 3.97
CA VAL A 145 -6.70 0.72 2.98
C VAL A 145 -5.37 -0.04 3.05
N VAL A 146 -5.44 -1.34 3.31
CA VAL A 146 -4.24 -2.20 3.31
C VAL A 146 -4.26 -3.09 2.06
N SER A 147 -3.27 -2.90 1.20
CA SER A 147 -3.11 -3.69 -0.03
C SER A 147 -2.31 -4.96 0.27
N VAL A 148 -2.92 -6.12 0.08
CA VAL A 148 -2.29 -7.43 0.24
C VAL A 148 -1.77 -7.93 -1.11
N ALA A 149 -0.52 -8.35 -1.16
CA ALA A 149 0.10 -8.93 -2.35
C ALA A 149 -0.34 -10.38 -2.56
N VAL A 150 -0.80 -10.72 -3.75
CA VAL A 150 -1.13 -12.12 -4.09
C VAL A 150 0.13 -12.84 -4.57
N ILE A 151 0.99 -13.17 -3.63
CA ILE A 151 2.26 -13.86 -3.83
C ILE A 151 2.59 -14.74 -2.63
N ALA A 152 3.44 -15.76 -2.86
CA ALA A 152 3.94 -16.62 -1.78
C ALA A 152 4.83 -15.83 -0.80
N ASP A 153 4.70 -16.15 0.47
CA ASP A 153 5.63 -15.71 1.52
C ASP A 153 7.04 -16.27 1.28
N LYS A 154 8.02 -15.69 1.98
CA LYS A 154 9.42 -16.10 1.81
C LYS A 154 9.63 -17.57 2.18
N SER A 155 9.10 -18.02 3.32
CA SER A 155 9.23 -19.39 3.80
C SER A 155 8.61 -20.39 2.82
N THR A 156 7.47 -20.08 2.23
CA THR A 156 6.82 -20.89 1.20
C THR A 156 7.67 -20.94 -0.06
N LYS A 157 8.21 -19.82 -0.52
CA LYS A 157 9.10 -19.76 -1.68
C LYS A 157 10.41 -20.51 -1.45
N ASP A 158 10.99 -20.44 -0.26
CA ASP A 158 12.21 -21.18 0.10
C ASP A 158 11.98 -22.69 0.06
N LYS A 159 10.75 -23.15 0.39
CA LYS A 159 10.35 -24.56 0.35
C LYS A 159 10.13 -25.09 -1.08
N PHE A 160 9.45 -24.32 -1.92
CA PHE A 160 9.02 -24.78 -3.25
C PHE A 160 9.89 -24.25 -4.41
N GLY A 161 10.79 -23.29 -4.15
CA GLY A 161 11.63 -22.68 -5.17
C GLY A 161 10.89 -21.64 -6.04
N PRO A 162 11.27 -21.50 -7.32
CA PRO A 162 10.76 -20.42 -8.17
C PRO A 162 9.30 -20.61 -8.62
N VAL A 163 8.78 -21.85 -8.56
CA VAL A 163 7.40 -22.16 -8.93
C VAL A 163 6.69 -22.70 -7.71
N VAL A 164 5.88 -21.83 -7.09
CA VAL A 164 5.04 -22.20 -5.94
C VAL A 164 3.67 -22.62 -6.45
N PRO A 165 3.11 -23.78 -6.01
CA PRO A 165 1.74 -24.15 -6.33
C PRO A 165 0.75 -23.10 -5.83
N GLU A 166 -0.32 -22.85 -6.59
CA GLU A 166 -1.29 -21.77 -6.33
C GLU A 166 -1.96 -21.90 -4.95
N GLU A 167 -2.27 -23.12 -4.52
CA GLU A 167 -2.87 -23.42 -3.22
C GLU A 167 -2.04 -22.85 -2.03
N TYR A 168 -0.72 -22.87 -2.14
CA TYR A 168 0.17 -22.33 -1.10
C TYR A 168 0.22 -20.80 -1.15
N ILE A 169 0.10 -20.18 -2.34
CA ILE A 169 -0.02 -18.74 -2.48
C ILE A 169 -1.33 -18.29 -1.85
N ILE A 170 -2.45 -18.96 -2.17
CA ILE A 170 -3.77 -18.67 -1.61
C ILE A 170 -3.75 -18.78 -0.08
N ARG A 171 -3.13 -19.83 0.45
CA ARG A 171 -2.97 -20.01 1.90
C ARG A 171 -2.21 -18.85 2.55
N ASP A 172 -1.12 -18.41 1.95
CA ASP A 172 -0.29 -17.31 2.49
C ASP A 172 -1.05 -15.99 2.43
N VAL A 173 -1.80 -15.72 1.36
CA VAL A 173 -2.69 -14.56 1.24
C VAL A 173 -3.80 -14.60 2.28
N LYS A 174 -4.46 -15.75 2.44
CA LYS A 174 -5.52 -15.95 3.43
C LYS A 174 -5.01 -15.69 4.85
N LYS A 175 -3.80 -16.18 5.18
CA LYS A 175 -3.14 -15.91 6.46
C LYS A 175 -2.91 -14.40 6.69
N ALA A 176 -2.45 -13.68 5.64
CA ALA A 176 -2.26 -12.23 5.73
C ALA A 176 -3.59 -11.49 5.92
N VAL A 177 -4.63 -11.87 5.19
CA VAL A 177 -5.98 -11.31 5.30
C VAL A 177 -6.57 -11.57 6.69
N SER A 178 -6.49 -12.82 7.20
CA SER A 178 -6.97 -13.17 8.54
C SER A 178 -6.28 -12.33 9.60
N TYR A 179 -4.95 -12.18 9.52
CA TYR A 179 -4.19 -11.33 10.44
C TYR A 179 -4.67 -9.87 10.45
N ILE A 180 -4.95 -9.30 9.26
CA ILE A 180 -5.46 -7.93 9.15
C ILE A 180 -6.84 -7.79 9.81
N VAL A 181 -7.72 -8.76 9.59
CA VAL A 181 -9.09 -8.77 10.16
C VAL A 181 -9.04 -8.94 11.68
N GLU A 182 -8.35 -9.95 12.18
CA GLU A 182 -8.22 -10.27 13.61
C GLU A 182 -7.66 -9.10 14.43
N ASN A 183 -6.71 -8.34 13.84
CA ASN A 183 -6.10 -7.19 14.47
C ASN A 183 -6.76 -5.85 14.09
N SER A 184 -7.85 -5.87 13.33
CA SER A 184 -8.60 -4.67 12.90
C SER A 184 -7.71 -3.59 12.26
N LEU A 185 -6.78 -3.99 11.37
CA LEU A 185 -5.75 -3.11 10.83
C LEU A 185 -6.22 -2.27 9.64
N ALA A 186 -7.37 -2.55 9.04
CA ALA A 186 -7.85 -1.90 7.84
C ALA A 186 -9.35 -1.57 7.90
N SER A 187 -9.73 -0.50 7.23
CA SER A 187 -11.14 -0.20 6.89
C SER A 187 -11.55 -0.87 5.58
N VAL A 188 -10.59 -1.13 4.70
CA VAL A 188 -10.75 -1.84 3.42
C VAL A 188 -9.50 -2.68 3.17
N ILE A 189 -9.66 -3.91 2.69
CA ILE A 189 -8.55 -4.76 2.26
C ILE A 189 -8.52 -4.79 0.73
N GLU A 190 -7.41 -4.30 0.14
CA GLU A 190 -7.17 -4.37 -1.31
C GLU A 190 -6.40 -5.65 -1.65
N ILE A 191 -6.97 -6.53 -2.44
CA ILE A 191 -6.32 -7.74 -2.95
C ILE A 191 -5.61 -7.38 -4.26
N ASN A 192 -4.27 -7.33 -4.25
CA ASN A 192 -3.47 -6.89 -5.38
C ASN A 192 -2.98 -8.07 -6.22
N ILE A 193 -3.69 -8.35 -7.32
CA ILE A 193 -3.30 -9.37 -8.32
C ILE A 193 -2.53 -8.76 -9.51
N SER A 194 -2.29 -7.46 -9.52
CA SER A 194 -1.81 -6.71 -10.70
C SER A 194 -0.30 -6.45 -10.74
N CYS A 195 0.53 -7.09 -9.90
CA CYS A 195 1.94 -6.76 -9.86
C CYS A 195 2.80 -7.62 -10.82
N PRO A 196 3.29 -7.08 -11.94
CA PRO A 196 4.08 -7.83 -12.92
C PRO A 196 5.48 -8.20 -12.41
N ASN A 197 5.93 -7.60 -11.31
CA ASN A 197 7.28 -7.80 -10.76
C ASN A 197 7.37 -8.93 -9.74
N ALA A 198 6.28 -9.68 -9.52
CA ALA A 198 6.21 -10.74 -8.52
C ALA A 198 6.43 -12.15 -9.09
N GLY A 199 6.58 -12.31 -10.38
CA GLY A 199 6.71 -13.58 -11.11
C GLY A 199 5.52 -13.85 -12.02
N LYS A 200 5.20 -15.13 -12.28
CA LYS A 200 3.99 -15.48 -13.01
C LYS A 200 2.76 -14.99 -12.26
N GLU A 201 1.77 -14.49 -12.99
CA GLU A 201 0.51 -13.94 -12.47
C GLU A 201 -0.63 -14.97 -12.72
N PRO A 202 -0.71 -16.07 -11.95
CA PRO A 202 -1.72 -17.11 -12.21
C PRO A 202 -3.15 -16.58 -11.99
N PHE A 203 -3.32 -15.61 -11.09
CA PHE A 203 -4.62 -15.11 -10.64
C PHE A 203 -5.24 -14.04 -11.56
N ILE A 204 -4.70 -13.85 -12.76
CA ILE A 204 -5.36 -13.05 -13.81
C ILE A 204 -6.37 -13.88 -14.62
N TYR A 205 -6.32 -15.21 -14.52
CA TYR A 205 -7.26 -16.12 -15.18
C TYR A 205 -8.48 -16.33 -14.30
N ALA A 206 -9.65 -16.46 -14.92
CA ALA A 206 -10.94 -16.54 -14.22
C ALA A 206 -10.98 -17.66 -13.16
N ASP A 207 -10.59 -18.88 -13.53
CA ASP A 207 -10.67 -20.06 -12.66
C ASP A 207 -9.80 -19.91 -11.40
N THR A 208 -8.58 -19.41 -11.56
CA THR A 208 -7.66 -19.22 -10.43
C THR A 208 -8.05 -18.03 -9.57
N LEU A 209 -8.60 -16.98 -10.17
CA LEU A 209 -9.14 -15.83 -9.45
C LEU A 209 -10.38 -16.23 -8.64
N GLU A 210 -11.31 -17.00 -9.22
CA GLU A 210 -12.50 -17.51 -8.53
C GLU A 210 -12.09 -18.35 -7.31
N THR A 211 -11.12 -19.25 -7.48
CA THR A 211 -10.59 -20.07 -6.38
C THR A 211 -10.01 -19.19 -5.26
N LEU A 212 -9.20 -18.18 -5.61
CA LEU A 212 -8.64 -17.24 -4.64
C LEU A 212 -9.76 -16.50 -3.88
N LEU A 213 -10.72 -15.92 -4.60
CA LEU A 213 -11.77 -15.11 -3.99
C LEU A 213 -12.70 -15.98 -3.12
N SER A 214 -13.05 -17.19 -3.55
CA SER A 214 -13.85 -18.14 -2.76
C SER A 214 -13.16 -18.51 -1.44
N GLU A 215 -11.85 -18.74 -1.48
CA GLU A 215 -11.06 -19.02 -0.28
C GLU A 215 -10.97 -17.80 0.65
N LEU A 216 -10.87 -16.58 0.11
CA LEU A 216 -10.86 -15.36 0.90
C LEU A 216 -12.24 -15.02 1.48
N ASP A 217 -13.32 -15.35 0.78
CA ASP A 217 -14.69 -15.17 1.28
C ASP A 217 -15.02 -16.05 2.48
N SER A 218 -14.28 -17.16 2.67
CA SER A 218 -14.41 -17.98 3.87
C SER A 218 -13.84 -17.32 5.15
N VAL A 219 -13.10 -16.21 5.02
CA VAL A 219 -12.64 -15.42 6.18
C VAL A 219 -13.79 -14.56 6.66
N GLU A 220 -14.28 -14.85 7.89
CA GLU A 220 -15.30 -14.00 8.53
C GLU A 220 -14.74 -12.60 8.76
N ARG A 221 -15.41 -11.59 8.18
CA ARG A 221 -14.94 -10.20 8.20
C ARG A 221 -16.08 -9.19 8.21
N ASN A 222 -15.78 -8.02 8.74
CA ASN A 222 -16.66 -6.85 8.75
C ASN A 222 -16.12 -5.68 7.90
N VAL A 223 -15.11 -5.96 7.05
CA VAL A 223 -14.48 -4.97 6.15
C VAL A 223 -14.59 -5.43 4.70
N PRO A 224 -14.83 -4.51 3.75
CA PRO A 224 -14.94 -4.84 2.34
C PRO A 224 -13.60 -5.25 1.74
N PHE A 225 -13.67 -6.08 0.69
CA PHE A 225 -12.56 -6.41 -0.19
C PHE A 225 -12.66 -5.64 -1.51
N TRP A 226 -11.54 -5.06 -1.91
CA TRP A 226 -11.37 -4.54 -3.26
C TRP A 226 -10.35 -5.40 -4.00
N VAL A 227 -10.61 -5.70 -5.26
CA VAL A 227 -9.67 -6.43 -6.10
C VAL A 227 -9.04 -5.46 -7.10
N LYS A 228 -7.71 -5.30 -6.98
CA LYS A 228 -6.97 -4.46 -7.92
C LYS A 228 -6.50 -5.31 -9.10
N MET A 229 -7.20 -5.13 -10.23
CA MET A 229 -6.95 -5.85 -11.48
C MET A 229 -5.75 -5.27 -12.25
N PRO A 230 -5.04 -6.09 -13.05
CA PRO A 230 -4.13 -5.59 -14.09
C PRO A 230 -4.89 -4.86 -15.19
N HIS A 231 -4.17 -4.08 -15.99
CA HIS A 231 -4.71 -3.35 -17.15
C HIS A 231 -4.94 -4.28 -18.32
#